data_a3c8854f2dedf7c465692181cdee8809
#
_entry.id   a3c8854f2dedf7c465692181cdee8809
#
_cell.length_a   1.000
_cell.length_b   1.000
_cell.length_c   1.000
_cell.angle_alpha   90.00
_cell.angle_beta   90.00
_cell.angle_gamma   90.00
#
_symmetry.space_group_name_H-M   'P 1'
#
loop_
_entity.id
_entity.type
_entity.pdbx_description
1 polymer ?
#
loop_
_entity_poly.entity_id
_entity_poly.type
_entity_poly.pdbx_seq_one_letter_code
_entity_poly.pdbx_strand_id
1 'polypeptide(L)'
;MKATITSLIFLLLSLTVSSQTYKYIGIEEGLSNQKIYKIQKDARGYMWFLTHVGIDQYNGKEIKHYKLREGNRELDPLLNINWTFLDKTGTLLVTGKQGRIFRYDSGHDRFVQIYNMYNYWNKDYHAFVRYSYIDQEDNVWLCGKSAIHLFNIESGQKQQISNRLGNITCIEQINSEHFFIGTDKRIYLAKLENGNLKELSCGKLGMMDMHVHELYLHRTANKLFI
;
A
#
# COMPACT_ATOMS: atom_id res chain seq x y z
N MET A 1 -22.87 0.33 -56.73
CA MET A 1 -21.49 0.52 -56.25
C MET A 1 -21.38 1.29 -54.94
N LYS A 2 -21.97 2.49 -54.71
CA LYS A 2 -21.86 3.20 -53.44
C LYS A 2 -22.43 2.40 -52.23
N ALA A 3 -23.60 1.79 -52.39
CA ALA A 3 -24.25 1.02 -51.29
C ALA A 3 -23.48 -0.26 -50.89
N THR A 4 -22.83 -0.90 -51.83
CA THR A 4 -21.99 -2.10 -51.57
C THR A 4 -20.71 -1.76 -50.80
N ILE A 5 -20.09 -0.60 -51.07
CA ILE A 5 -18.90 -0.13 -50.39
C ILE A 5 -19.25 0.27 -48.93
N THR A 6 -20.38 0.93 -48.73
CA THR A 6 -20.84 1.33 -47.37
C THR A 6 -21.15 0.10 -46.51
N SER A 7 -21.75 -0.93 -47.10
CA SER A 7 -22.04 -2.20 -46.39
C SER A 7 -20.77 -2.96 -46.02
N LEU A 8 -19.74 -2.94 -46.89
CA LEU A 8 -18.44 -3.57 -46.62
C LEU A 8 -17.64 -2.85 -45.50
N ILE A 9 -17.73 -1.52 -45.44
CA ILE A 9 -17.13 -0.72 -44.37
C ILE A 9 -17.80 -1.00 -43.04
N PHE A 10 -19.12 -1.13 -42.99
CA PHE A 10 -19.86 -1.51 -41.75
C PHE A 10 -19.51 -2.92 -41.29
N LEU A 11 -19.31 -3.87 -42.21
CA LEU A 11 -18.89 -5.23 -41.89
C LEU A 11 -17.45 -5.29 -41.33
N LEU A 12 -16.55 -4.49 -41.86
CA LEU A 12 -15.17 -4.37 -41.34
C LEU A 12 -15.08 -3.70 -39.97
N LEU A 13 -15.93 -2.73 -39.68
CA LEU A 13 -16.00 -2.08 -38.35
C LEU A 13 -16.57 -3.00 -37.25
N SER A 14 -17.38 -3.99 -37.59
CA SER A 14 -17.93 -4.95 -36.63
C SER A 14 -16.94 -6.04 -36.21
N LEU A 15 -15.78 -6.15 -36.83
CA LEU A 15 -14.76 -7.15 -36.50
C LEU A 15 -13.78 -6.71 -35.39
N THR A 16 -13.91 -5.49 -34.89
CA THR A 16 -13.06 -5.00 -33.78
C THR A 16 -13.69 -5.22 -32.39
N VAL A 17 -14.44 -6.30 -32.22
CA VAL A 17 -14.88 -6.72 -30.88
C VAL A 17 -13.67 -7.29 -30.16
N SER A 18 -13.01 -6.46 -29.36
CA SER A 18 -11.97 -6.91 -28.43
C SER A 18 -12.63 -7.82 -27.40
N SER A 19 -12.49 -9.12 -27.55
CA SER A 19 -12.89 -10.09 -26.52
C SER A 19 -11.96 -9.92 -25.32
N GLN A 20 -12.49 -9.43 -24.22
CA GLN A 20 -11.75 -9.45 -22.96
C GLN A 20 -11.65 -10.89 -22.47
N THR A 21 -10.45 -11.42 -22.47
CA THR A 21 -10.16 -12.74 -21.92
C THR A 21 -9.88 -12.58 -20.42
N TYR A 22 -10.73 -13.16 -19.59
CA TYR A 22 -10.48 -13.22 -18.14
C TYR A 22 -9.66 -14.47 -17.85
N LYS A 23 -8.59 -14.32 -17.05
CA LYS A 23 -7.82 -15.43 -16.53
C LYS A 23 -8.12 -15.56 -15.04
N TYR A 24 -8.59 -16.71 -14.63
CA TYR A 24 -8.71 -17.06 -13.22
C TYR A 24 -7.31 -17.42 -12.69
N ILE A 25 -6.99 -16.98 -11.47
CA ILE A 25 -5.76 -17.32 -10.76
C ILE A 25 -6.15 -17.73 -9.35
N GLY A 26 -6.05 -19.01 -9.07
CA GLY A 26 -6.40 -19.63 -7.79
C GLY A 26 -5.33 -20.64 -7.35
N ILE A 27 -5.70 -21.54 -6.44
CA ILE A 27 -4.81 -22.59 -5.94
C ILE A 27 -4.36 -23.54 -7.05
N GLU A 28 -5.26 -23.87 -7.98
CA GLU A 28 -4.95 -24.75 -9.12
C GLU A 28 -3.93 -24.13 -10.06
N GLU A 29 -3.92 -22.80 -10.19
CA GLU A 29 -2.94 -22.07 -10.96
C GLU A 29 -1.66 -21.76 -10.18
N GLY A 30 -1.59 -22.19 -8.91
CA GLY A 30 -0.40 -22.13 -8.08
C GLY A 30 -0.39 -21.08 -6.98
N LEU A 31 -1.50 -20.38 -6.66
CA LEU A 31 -1.52 -19.50 -5.49
C LEU A 31 -1.31 -20.31 -4.20
N SER A 32 -0.54 -19.77 -3.28
CA SER A 32 -0.26 -20.40 -1.97
C SER A 32 -1.48 -20.44 -1.05
N ASN A 33 -2.42 -19.52 -1.23
CA ASN A 33 -3.67 -19.45 -0.45
C ASN A 33 -4.76 -18.66 -1.17
N GLN A 34 -6.03 -19.06 -0.97
CA GLN A 34 -7.19 -18.35 -1.54
C GLN A 34 -7.48 -17.00 -0.86
N LYS A 35 -7.05 -16.86 0.41
CA LYS A 35 -7.26 -15.62 1.14
C LYS A 35 -6.18 -14.61 0.78
N ILE A 36 -6.55 -13.66 -0.09
CA ILE A 36 -5.69 -12.58 -0.57
C ILE A 36 -6.07 -11.31 0.18
N TYR A 37 -5.09 -10.65 0.80
CA TYR A 37 -5.28 -9.38 1.52
C TYR A 37 -5.06 -8.17 0.63
N LYS A 38 -4.11 -8.26 -0.30
CA LYS A 38 -3.74 -7.18 -1.20
C LYS A 38 -3.21 -7.72 -2.50
N ILE A 39 -3.47 -7.00 -3.58
CA ILE A 39 -2.89 -7.24 -4.90
C ILE A 39 -2.15 -5.97 -5.30
N GLN A 40 -0.92 -6.12 -5.79
CA GLN A 40 -0.08 -5.00 -6.22
C GLN A 40 0.63 -5.37 -7.52
N LYS A 41 0.61 -4.46 -8.50
CA LYS A 41 1.42 -4.60 -9.71
C LYS A 41 2.68 -3.75 -9.58
N ASP A 42 3.87 -4.35 -9.78
CA ASP A 42 5.14 -3.62 -9.72
C ASP A 42 5.50 -2.96 -11.06
N ALA A 43 6.57 -2.15 -11.08
CA ALA A 43 7.02 -1.44 -12.28
C ALA A 43 7.49 -2.37 -13.41
N ARG A 44 7.83 -3.63 -13.11
CA ARG A 44 8.21 -4.66 -14.10
C ARG A 44 7.00 -5.38 -14.68
N GLY A 45 5.80 -5.08 -14.16
CA GLY A 45 4.55 -5.69 -14.58
C GLY A 45 4.17 -6.98 -13.84
N TYR A 46 4.94 -7.40 -12.85
CA TYR A 46 4.60 -8.57 -12.04
C TYR A 46 3.44 -8.24 -11.11
N MET A 47 2.53 -9.22 -10.94
CA MET A 47 1.44 -9.14 -9.99
C MET A 47 1.84 -9.81 -8.69
N TRP A 48 1.70 -9.10 -7.59
CA TRP A 48 2.02 -9.58 -6.26
C TRP A 48 0.73 -9.77 -5.45
N PHE A 49 0.60 -10.93 -4.82
CA PHE A 49 -0.53 -11.28 -3.98
C PHE A 49 -0.04 -11.48 -2.55
N LEU A 50 -0.52 -10.64 -1.63
CA LEU A 50 -0.31 -10.85 -0.21
C LEU A 50 -1.35 -11.83 0.28
N THR A 51 -0.91 -13.02 0.64
CA THR A 51 -1.80 -14.10 1.06
C THR A 51 -1.70 -14.36 2.57
N HIS A 52 -2.59 -15.20 3.07
CA HIS A 52 -2.59 -15.61 4.47
C HIS A 52 -1.32 -16.36 4.90
N VAL A 53 -0.58 -16.97 3.98
CA VAL A 53 0.58 -17.82 4.26
C VAL A 53 1.90 -17.28 3.70
N GLY A 54 1.88 -16.18 2.95
CA GLY A 54 3.08 -15.61 2.36
C GLY A 54 2.80 -14.60 1.26
N ILE A 55 3.76 -14.43 0.39
CA ILE A 55 3.70 -13.50 -0.74
C ILE A 55 3.88 -14.31 -2.02
N ASP A 56 2.97 -14.17 -2.96
CA ASP A 56 3.02 -14.80 -4.27
C ASP A 56 3.30 -13.76 -5.35
N GLN A 57 4.18 -14.08 -6.28
CA GLN A 57 4.49 -13.28 -7.46
C GLN A 57 4.04 -14.02 -8.71
N TYR A 58 3.23 -13.38 -9.52
CA TYR A 58 2.83 -13.88 -10.83
C TYR A 58 3.50 -13.06 -11.94
N ASN A 59 4.23 -13.73 -12.82
CA ASN A 59 4.97 -13.12 -13.93
C ASN A 59 4.23 -13.18 -15.28
N GLY A 60 2.94 -13.54 -15.29
CA GLY A 60 2.14 -13.78 -16.48
C GLY A 60 2.05 -15.26 -16.89
N LYS A 61 2.97 -16.10 -16.40
CA LYS A 61 3.07 -17.52 -16.77
C LYS A 61 3.01 -18.43 -15.55
N GLU A 62 3.81 -18.16 -14.54
CA GLU A 62 3.97 -18.98 -13.34
C GLU A 62 3.87 -18.15 -12.06
N ILE A 63 3.61 -18.81 -10.95
CA ILE A 63 3.55 -18.21 -9.62
C ILE A 63 4.73 -18.69 -8.79
N LYS A 64 5.42 -17.73 -8.17
CA LYS A 64 6.54 -17.97 -7.27
C LYS A 64 6.18 -17.52 -5.86
N HIS A 65 6.56 -18.32 -4.84
CA HIS A 65 6.23 -18.09 -3.45
C HIS A 65 7.41 -17.52 -2.67
N TYR A 66 7.14 -16.53 -1.83
CA TYR A 66 8.12 -15.91 -0.96
C TYR A 66 7.66 -15.91 0.49
N LYS A 67 8.62 -16.10 1.37
CA LYS A 67 8.46 -15.99 2.82
C LYS A 67 9.41 -14.94 3.36
N LEU A 68 8.94 -14.15 4.31
CA LEU A 68 9.79 -13.19 5.00
C LEU A 68 10.64 -13.88 6.06
N ARG A 69 11.89 -13.46 6.18
CA ARG A 69 12.85 -14.06 7.11
C ARG A 69 13.64 -13.00 7.88
N GLU A 70 13.99 -13.33 9.12
CA GLU A 70 14.98 -12.62 9.93
C GLU A 70 16.15 -13.59 10.20
N GLY A 71 17.24 -13.40 9.46
CA GLY A 71 18.29 -14.45 9.37
C GLY A 71 17.73 -15.74 8.79
N ASN A 72 17.90 -16.83 9.54
CA ASN A 72 17.38 -18.15 9.13
C ASN A 72 15.95 -18.42 9.61
N ARG A 73 15.39 -17.55 10.46
CA ARG A 73 14.05 -17.74 11.02
C ARG A 73 13.00 -17.19 10.05
N GLU A 74 12.04 -18.03 9.71
CA GLU A 74 10.84 -17.62 9.00
C GLU A 74 9.91 -16.82 9.94
N LEU A 75 9.36 -15.72 9.43
CA LEU A 75 8.47 -14.84 10.17
C LEU A 75 7.01 -15.23 9.93
N ASP A 76 6.18 -15.07 10.96
CA ASP A 76 4.74 -15.28 10.86
C ASP A 76 4.13 -14.29 9.84
N PRO A 77 3.50 -14.78 8.75
CA PRO A 77 2.88 -13.93 7.76
C PRO A 77 1.80 -13.02 8.33
N LEU A 78 1.00 -13.50 9.28
CA LEU A 78 -0.12 -12.74 9.88
C LEU A 78 0.33 -11.49 10.63
N LEU A 79 1.57 -11.46 11.09
CA LEU A 79 2.17 -10.35 11.81
C LEU A 79 3.07 -9.47 10.94
N ASN A 80 3.55 -9.99 9.81
CA ASN A 80 4.56 -9.33 8.99
C ASN A 80 4.11 -9.00 7.56
N ILE A 81 2.95 -9.51 7.10
CA ILE A 81 2.42 -9.30 5.75
C ILE A 81 1.01 -8.72 5.85
N ASN A 82 0.88 -7.40 5.98
CA ASN A 82 -0.42 -6.72 6.09
C ASN A 82 -0.60 -5.62 5.04
N TRP A 83 0.47 -4.89 4.71
CA TRP A 83 0.43 -3.79 3.75
C TRP A 83 1.54 -3.94 2.72
N THR A 84 1.26 -3.46 1.52
CA THR A 84 2.23 -3.41 0.42
C THR A 84 2.16 -2.07 -0.28
N PHE A 85 3.31 -1.61 -0.73
CA PHE A 85 3.51 -0.35 -1.42
C PHE A 85 4.52 -0.53 -2.54
N LEU A 86 4.58 0.46 -3.43
CA LEU A 86 5.71 0.64 -4.34
C LEU A 86 6.48 1.88 -3.91
N ASP A 87 7.80 1.77 -3.86
CA ASP A 87 8.65 2.96 -3.74
C ASP A 87 8.71 3.73 -5.07
N LYS A 88 9.37 4.88 -5.10
CA LYS A 88 9.52 5.70 -6.32
C LYS A 88 10.15 4.96 -7.49
N THR A 89 10.90 3.90 -7.25
CA THR A 89 11.46 3.04 -8.30
C THR A 89 10.49 1.98 -8.80
N GLY A 90 9.30 1.89 -8.19
CA GLY A 90 8.31 0.87 -8.45
C GLY A 90 8.67 -0.50 -7.88
N THR A 91 9.60 -0.54 -6.90
CA THR A 91 9.97 -1.77 -6.19
C THR A 91 9.00 -2.04 -5.05
N LEU A 92 8.62 -3.31 -4.89
CA LEU A 92 7.68 -3.74 -3.87
C LEU A 92 8.27 -3.65 -2.47
N LEU A 93 7.50 -3.04 -1.58
CA LEU A 93 7.69 -3.02 -0.13
C LEU A 93 6.56 -3.78 0.54
N VAL A 94 6.88 -4.46 1.63
CA VAL A 94 5.91 -5.16 2.48
C VAL A 94 6.14 -4.77 3.92
N THR A 95 5.06 -4.48 4.63
CA THR A 95 5.08 -4.18 6.06
C THR A 95 4.02 -4.99 6.82
N GLY A 96 4.18 -5.09 8.11
CA GLY A 96 3.24 -5.80 8.97
C GLY A 96 3.07 -5.16 10.33
N LYS A 97 2.21 -5.77 11.15
CA LYS A 97 1.85 -5.30 12.50
C LYS A 97 3.05 -5.19 13.45
N GLN A 98 4.13 -5.92 13.20
CA GLN A 98 5.36 -5.87 14.00
C GLN A 98 6.32 -4.75 13.59
N GLY A 99 5.93 -3.83 12.67
CA GLY A 99 6.74 -2.66 12.31
C GLY A 99 8.07 -2.98 11.64
N ARG A 100 8.12 -4.10 10.91
CA ARG A 100 9.22 -4.41 10.00
C ARG A 100 8.87 -3.95 8.60
N ILE A 101 9.88 -3.51 7.85
CA ILE A 101 9.76 -3.15 6.44
C ILE A 101 10.70 -4.06 5.65
N PHE A 102 10.14 -4.74 4.67
CA PHE A 102 10.87 -5.57 3.73
C PHE A 102 10.78 -4.96 2.34
N ARG A 103 11.89 -4.94 1.63
CA ARG A 103 11.99 -4.54 0.23
C ARG A 103 12.36 -5.73 -0.62
N TYR A 104 11.72 -5.86 -1.77
CA TYR A 104 12.09 -6.90 -2.72
C TYR A 104 13.42 -6.55 -3.40
N ASP A 105 14.38 -7.45 -3.30
CA ASP A 105 15.68 -7.39 -3.98
C ASP A 105 15.62 -8.27 -5.22
N SER A 106 15.47 -7.63 -6.37
CA SER A 106 15.37 -8.33 -7.65
C SER A 106 16.68 -8.98 -8.10
N GLY A 107 17.82 -8.49 -7.63
CA GLY A 107 19.13 -9.04 -7.98
C GLY A 107 19.38 -10.41 -7.34
N HIS A 108 18.85 -10.61 -6.12
CA HIS A 108 18.97 -11.87 -5.38
C HIS A 108 17.64 -12.61 -5.26
N ASP A 109 16.58 -12.08 -5.88
CA ASP A 109 15.25 -12.68 -5.92
C ASP A 109 14.70 -13.05 -4.53
N ARG A 110 14.74 -12.10 -3.60
CA ARG A 110 14.34 -12.27 -2.21
C ARG A 110 13.86 -10.97 -1.59
N PHE A 111 13.15 -11.07 -0.49
CA PHE A 111 12.85 -9.93 0.38
C PHE A 111 13.98 -9.70 1.38
N VAL A 112 14.42 -8.45 1.49
CA VAL A 112 15.43 -8.00 2.44
C VAL A 112 14.76 -7.08 3.47
N GLN A 113 14.99 -7.34 4.74
CA GLN A 113 14.53 -6.45 5.80
C GLN A 113 15.39 -5.17 5.80
N ILE A 114 14.78 -4.03 5.52
CA ILE A 114 15.45 -2.73 5.48
C ILE A 114 15.23 -1.92 6.76
N TYR A 115 14.19 -2.26 7.52
CA TYR A 115 13.87 -1.60 8.78
C TYR A 115 13.20 -2.54 9.76
N ASN A 116 13.48 -2.33 11.05
CA ASN A 116 12.78 -2.96 12.16
C ASN A 116 12.59 -1.93 13.28
N MET A 117 11.35 -1.57 13.55
CA MET A 117 10.98 -0.55 14.52
C MET A 117 11.56 -0.84 15.92
N TYR A 118 11.58 -2.10 16.34
CA TYR A 118 12.07 -2.50 17.66
C TYR A 118 13.58 -2.33 17.88
N ASN A 119 14.37 -2.17 16.81
CA ASN A 119 15.79 -1.93 16.93
C ASN A 119 16.13 -0.50 17.36
N TYR A 120 15.18 0.44 17.22
CA TYR A 120 15.41 1.88 17.41
C TYR A 120 14.59 2.48 18.55
N TRP A 121 13.49 1.84 18.91
CA TRP A 121 12.55 2.36 19.88
C TRP A 121 12.44 1.38 21.05
N ASN A 122 12.34 1.92 22.26
CA ASN A 122 12.45 1.19 23.51
C ASN A 122 11.66 -0.13 23.52
N LYS A 123 12.29 -1.24 23.92
CA LYS A 123 11.76 -2.61 23.85
C LYS A 123 10.48 -2.86 24.66
N ASP A 124 10.11 -1.95 25.53
CA ASP A 124 8.87 -2.02 26.34
C ASP A 124 7.61 -1.62 25.57
N TYR A 125 7.75 -1.19 24.31
CA TYR A 125 6.64 -0.82 23.46
C TYR A 125 6.13 -2.03 22.67
N HIS A 126 5.13 -2.73 23.19
CA HIS A 126 4.29 -3.65 22.43
C HIS A 126 3.37 -2.89 21.45
N ALA A 127 3.91 -1.94 20.71
CA ALA A 127 3.16 -1.11 19.79
C ALA A 127 2.97 -1.85 18.48
N PHE A 128 1.83 -2.51 18.33
CA PHE A 128 1.42 -2.99 17.02
C PHE A 128 1.14 -1.82 16.07
N VAL A 129 1.69 -1.91 14.86
CA VAL A 129 1.31 -1.07 13.74
C VAL A 129 -0.12 -1.40 13.35
N ARG A 130 -0.98 -0.40 13.31
CA ARG A 130 -2.41 -0.53 12.98
C ARG A 130 -2.69 -0.18 11.54
N TYR A 131 -1.90 0.72 10.98
CA TYR A 131 -1.96 1.15 9.60
C TYR A 131 -0.57 1.52 9.10
N SER A 132 -0.30 1.25 7.83
CA SER A 132 0.93 1.67 7.17
C SER A 132 0.61 2.40 5.88
N TYR A 133 1.43 3.39 5.56
CA TYR A 133 1.31 4.24 4.39
C TYR A 133 2.71 4.57 3.84
N ILE A 134 2.83 4.84 2.56
CA ILE A 134 4.03 5.44 1.96
C ILE A 134 3.66 6.78 1.32
N ASP A 135 4.42 7.82 1.63
CA ASP A 135 4.22 9.14 1.02
C ASP A 135 5.05 9.31 -0.27
N GLN A 136 4.85 10.43 -0.95
CA GLN A 136 5.53 10.75 -2.21
C GLN A 136 7.04 11.01 -2.05
N GLU A 137 7.52 11.18 -0.83
CA GLU A 137 8.93 11.36 -0.47
C GLU A 137 9.60 10.04 -0.05
N ASP A 138 8.93 8.88 -0.25
CA ASP A 138 9.37 7.55 0.16
C ASP A 138 9.55 7.40 1.68
N ASN A 139 8.79 8.15 2.49
CA ASN A 139 8.68 7.84 3.90
C ASN A 139 7.60 6.80 4.13
N VAL A 140 7.98 5.69 4.73
CA VAL A 140 7.02 4.69 5.24
C VAL A 140 6.55 5.11 6.62
N TRP A 141 5.23 5.31 6.74
CA TRP A 141 4.54 5.65 7.96
C TRP A 141 4.05 4.37 8.63
N LEU A 142 4.52 4.07 9.81
CA LEU A 142 4.06 2.95 10.63
C LEU A 142 3.23 3.54 11.78
N CYS A 143 1.91 3.53 11.61
CA CYS A 143 0.96 4.18 12.51
C CYS A 143 0.56 3.24 13.64
N GLY A 144 1.03 3.52 14.84
CA GLY A 144 0.61 2.87 16.08
C GLY A 144 -0.46 3.67 16.84
N LYS A 145 -0.88 3.18 18.00
CA LYS A 145 -1.90 3.83 18.84
C LYS A 145 -1.44 5.19 19.37
N SER A 146 -0.21 5.29 19.83
CA SER A 146 0.33 6.47 20.53
C SER A 146 1.47 7.15 19.79
N ALA A 147 2.02 6.51 18.77
CA ALA A 147 3.11 7.03 17.97
C ALA A 147 3.01 6.61 16.52
N ILE A 148 3.55 7.44 15.64
CA ILE A 148 3.79 7.16 14.24
C ILE A 148 5.31 7.13 14.05
N HIS A 149 5.81 6.07 13.45
CA HIS A 149 7.21 5.95 13.10
C HIS A 149 7.37 6.18 11.60
N LEU A 150 8.21 7.12 11.23
CA LEU A 150 8.59 7.39 9.85
C LEU A 150 9.95 6.78 9.58
N PHE A 151 10.05 6.11 8.46
CA PHE A 151 11.30 5.61 7.92
C PHE A 151 11.42 6.00 6.45
N ASN A 152 12.40 6.84 6.12
CA ASN A 152 12.70 7.19 4.74
C ASN A 152 13.56 6.11 4.09
N ILE A 153 13.09 5.56 2.98
CA ILE A 153 13.72 4.41 2.32
C ILE A 153 15.07 4.78 1.71
N GLU A 154 15.19 5.98 1.16
CA GLU A 154 16.37 6.43 0.46
C GLU A 154 17.48 6.87 1.42
N SER A 155 17.15 7.77 2.35
CA SER A 155 18.14 8.33 3.29
C SER A 155 18.38 7.46 4.52
N GLY A 156 17.49 6.52 4.82
CA GLY A 156 17.50 5.74 6.06
C GLY A 156 17.14 6.55 7.31
N GLN A 157 16.69 7.79 7.15
CA GLN A 157 16.28 8.64 8.27
C GLN A 157 15.08 8.04 9.01
N LYS A 158 15.08 8.22 10.31
CA LYS A 158 14.07 7.68 11.22
C LYS A 158 13.54 8.80 12.10
N GLN A 159 12.22 8.82 12.26
CA GLN A 159 11.56 9.81 13.11
C GLN A 159 10.40 9.18 13.85
N GLN A 160 10.14 9.62 15.06
CA GLN A 160 8.94 9.27 15.81
C GLN A 160 8.12 10.53 16.03
N ILE A 161 6.82 10.42 15.75
CA ILE A 161 5.83 11.47 15.95
C ILE A 161 4.82 10.97 16.97
N SER A 162 4.43 11.83 17.92
CA SER A 162 3.33 11.53 18.83
C SER A 162 2.00 11.45 18.06
N ASN A 163 1.30 10.31 18.14
CA ASN A 163 -0.03 10.16 17.57
C ASN A 163 -1.08 10.61 18.57
N ARG A 164 -1.71 11.76 18.31
CA ARG A 164 -2.82 12.31 19.10
C ARG A 164 -4.16 12.21 18.37
N LEU A 165 -4.17 11.68 17.13
CA LEU A 165 -5.36 11.63 16.27
C LEU A 165 -6.25 10.42 16.58
N GLY A 166 -5.72 9.40 17.24
CA GLY A 166 -6.41 8.14 17.52
C GLY A 166 -6.03 7.00 16.57
N ASN A 167 -6.96 6.11 16.26
CA ASN A 167 -6.71 4.99 15.38
C ASN A 167 -6.76 5.45 13.92
N ILE A 168 -5.60 5.63 13.30
CA ILE A 168 -5.50 5.97 11.88
C ILE A 168 -5.91 4.75 11.05
N THR A 169 -6.80 4.95 10.10
CA THR A 169 -7.36 3.94 9.20
C THR A 169 -6.95 4.15 7.75
N CYS A 170 -6.72 5.41 7.36
CA CYS A 170 -6.25 5.75 6.02
C CYS A 170 -5.54 7.11 6.04
N ILE A 171 -4.65 7.32 5.07
CA ILE A 171 -3.92 8.56 4.84
C ILE A 171 -3.94 8.85 3.35
N GLU A 172 -4.21 10.10 2.99
CA GLU A 172 -4.10 10.59 1.62
C GLU A 172 -3.27 11.87 1.60
N GLN A 173 -2.16 11.85 0.89
CA GLN A 173 -1.25 12.99 0.79
C GLN A 173 -1.76 14.03 -0.20
N ILE A 174 -1.86 15.27 0.24
CA ILE A 174 -2.20 16.42 -0.60
C ILE A 174 -0.94 16.97 -1.28
N ASN A 175 0.09 17.22 -0.50
CA ASN A 175 1.42 17.67 -0.93
C ASN A 175 2.46 17.22 0.10
N SER A 176 3.73 17.64 -0.03
CA SER A 176 4.84 17.21 0.85
C SER A 176 4.60 17.43 2.35
N GLU A 177 3.75 18.38 2.72
CA GLU A 177 3.51 18.72 4.12
C GLU A 177 2.09 18.44 4.60
N HIS A 178 1.11 18.35 3.70
CA HIS A 178 -0.32 18.28 4.07
C HIS A 178 -0.93 16.93 3.71
N PHE A 179 -1.73 16.43 4.64
CA PHE A 179 -2.35 15.10 4.57
C PHE A 179 -3.81 15.16 5.05
N PHE A 180 -4.69 14.46 4.34
CA PHE A 180 -5.93 14.01 4.94
C PHE A 180 -5.68 12.70 5.69
N ILE A 181 -6.12 12.64 6.93
CA ILE A 181 -5.95 11.46 7.80
C ILE A 181 -7.32 11.03 8.29
N GLY A 182 -7.76 9.86 7.85
CA GLY A 182 -8.95 9.21 8.35
C GLY A 182 -8.67 8.41 9.60
N THR A 183 -9.64 8.37 10.51
CA THR A 183 -9.56 7.61 11.75
C THR A 183 -10.85 6.83 11.98
N ASP A 184 -10.90 6.07 13.06
CA ASP A 184 -12.12 5.40 13.53
C ASP A 184 -13.22 6.36 14.01
N LYS A 185 -12.98 7.68 13.97
CA LYS A 185 -13.93 8.70 14.46
C LYS A 185 -14.21 9.82 13.48
N ARG A 186 -13.20 10.30 12.75
CA ARG A 186 -13.33 11.47 11.88
C ARG A 186 -12.15 11.61 10.90
N ILE A 187 -12.25 12.61 10.02
CA ILE A 187 -11.17 13.02 9.13
C ILE A 187 -10.46 14.23 9.73
N TYR A 188 -9.14 14.22 9.62
CA TYR A 188 -8.28 15.34 9.94
C TYR A 188 -7.62 15.88 8.68
N LEU A 189 -7.50 17.20 8.60
CA LEU A 189 -6.50 17.84 7.77
C LEU A 189 -5.29 18.11 8.65
N ALA A 190 -4.15 17.53 8.33
CA ALA A 190 -2.94 17.62 9.15
C ALA A 190 -1.78 18.18 8.33
N LYS A 191 -0.92 18.95 8.99
CA LYS A 191 0.36 19.40 8.47
C LYS A 191 1.49 18.70 9.21
N LEU A 192 2.43 18.11 8.47
CA LEU A 192 3.69 17.62 9.02
C LEU A 192 4.70 18.78 9.02
N GLU A 193 5.05 19.28 10.20
CA GLU A 193 5.93 20.43 10.38
C GLU A 193 6.91 20.17 11.51
N ASN A 194 8.22 20.32 11.26
CA ASN A 194 9.29 20.10 12.23
C ASN A 194 9.13 18.78 13.00
N GLY A 195 8.71 17.74 12.30
CA GLY A 195 8.56 16.42 12.90
C GLY A 195 7.35 16.23 13.79
N ASN A 196 6.36 17.09 13.69
CA ASN A 196 5.10 16.99 14.42
C ASN A 196 3.91 17.07 13.45
N LEU A 197 2.88 16.29 13.74
CA LEU A 197 1.59 16.44 13.08
C LEU A 197 0.75 17.51 13.80
N LYS A 198 0.49 18.59 13.07
CA LYS A 198 -0.39 19.67 13.51
C LYS A 198 -1.75 19.53 12.83
N GLU A 199 -2.81 19.41 13.62
CA GLU A 199 -4.17 19.44 13.11
C GLU A 199 -4.49 20.84 12.56
N LEU A 200 -5.05 20.88 11.36
CA LEU A 200 -5.61 22.06 10.74
C LEU A 200 -7.12 21.94 10.68
N SER A 201 -7.82 23.06 10.66
CA SER A 201 -9.28 23.06 10.53
C SER A 201 -9.67 22.59 9.13
N CYS A 202 -10.50 21.56 9.04
CA CYS A 202 -11.13 21.11 7.80
C CYS A 202 -12.64 21.41 7.75
N GLY A 203 -13.09 22.42 8.52
CA GLY A 203 -14.47 22.88 8.53
C GLY A 203 -15.46 21.78 8.92
N LYS A 204 -16.60 21.70 8.20
CA LYS A 204 -17.65 20.70 8.50
C LYS A 204 -17.20 19.26 8.37
N LEU A 205 -16.21 18.97 7.52
CA LEU A 205 -15.72 17.62 7.30
C LEU A 205 -15.07 17.02 8.56
N GLY A 206 -14.32 17.85 9.35
CA GLY A 206 -13.71 17.42 10.60
C GLY A 206 -14.67 17.27 11.79
N MET A 207 -15.92 17.72 11.62
CA MET A 207 -16.95 17.63 12.65
C MET A 207 -17.82 16.36 12.54
N MET A 208 -17.66 15.58 11.47
CA MET A 208 -18.44 14.36 11.26
C MET A 208 -17.88 13.24 12.11
N ASP A 209 -18.72 12.71 13.02
CA ASP A 209 -18.40 11.48 13.77
C ASP A 209 -18.68 10.28 12.84
N MET A 210 -17.63 9.76 12.23
CA MET A 210 -17.70 8.68 11.25
C MET A 210 -16.43 7.85 11.23
N HIS A 211 -16.60 6.55 11.06
CA HIS A 211 -15.46 5.66 10.79
C HIS A 211 -15.05 5.80 9.32
N VAL A 212 -13.83 6.23 9.08
CA VAL A 212 -13.30 6.45 7.73
C VAL A 212 -12.51 5.21 7.31
N HIS A 213 -12.98 4.52 6.27
CA HIS A 213 -12.34 3.32 5.78
C HIS A 213 -11.26 3.60 4.73
N GLU A 214 -11.55 4.55 3.84
CA GLU A 214 -10.66 4.89 2.73
C GLU A 214 -10.82 6.37 2.37
N LEU A 215 -9.75 6.96 1.86
CA LEU A 215 -9.72 8.31 1.32
C LEU A 215 -9.09 8.26 -0.07
N TYR A 216 -9.66 9.01 -1.01
CA TYR A 216 -9.09 9.16 -2.33
C TYR A 216 -9.20 10.60 -2.81
N LEU A 217 -8.07 11.23 -3.11
CA LEU A 217 -7.99 12.57 -3.65
C LEU A 217 -7.89 12.53 -5.18
N HIS A 218 -8.97 12.89 -5.85
CA HIS A 218 -8.95 13.07 -7.29
C HIS A 218 -8.30 14.42 -7.63
N ARG A 219 -6.99 14.41 -7.88
CA ARG A 219 -6.15 15.61 -7.98
C ARG A 219 -6.60 16.58 -9.06
N THR A 220 -6.94 16.10 -10.27
CA THR A 220 -7.38 16.96 -11.39
C THR A 220 -8.76 17.58 -11.16
N ALA A 221 -9.65 16.91 -10.47
CA ALA A 221 -10.97 17.45 -10.11
C ALA A 221 -10.97 18.17 -8.76
N ASN A 222 -9.87 18.13 -8.01
CA ASN A 222 -9.75 18.68 -6.65
C ASN A 222 -10.88 18.22 -5.72
N LYS A 223 -11.21 16.91 -5.77
CA LYS A 223 -12.27 16.28 -4.98
C LYS A 223 -11.72 15.19 -4.10
N LEU A 224 -12.10 15.22 -2.82
CA LEU A 224 -11.87 14.14 -1.86
C LEU A 224 -13.09 13.22 -1.85
N PHE A 225 -12.87 11.93 -2.04
CA PHE A 225 -13.86 10.86 -1.85
C PHE A 225 -13.58 10.14 -0.53
N ILE A 226 -14.67 9.76 0.16
CA ILE A 226 -14.63 9.17 1.50
C ILE A 226 -15.38 7.84 1.47
#